data_ab19ea6f439b9a500cf02f4ad992e1b8
#
_entry.id   ab19ea6f439b9a500cf02f4ad992e1b8
#
_cell.length_a   1.000
_cell.length_b   1.000
_cell.length_c   1.000
_cell.angle_alpha   90.00
_cell.angle_beta   90.00
_cell.angle_gamma   90.00
#
_symmetry.space_group_name_H-M   'P 1'
#
loop_
_entity.id
_entity.type
_entity.pdbx_description
1 polymer ?
#
loop_
_entity_poly.entity_id
_entity_poly.type
_entity_poly.pdbx_seq_one_letter_code
_entity_poly.pdbx_strand_id
1 'polypeptide(L)'
;MKHILLAFIFATASMSGCIGADESNEKKEITILTYDSLGFSDKLFDGFETKTGIEVNIIRAGDAGGIYNYLLQTKGSTQVDIVLGLDNTYIQSAIDADLLEPLANNASTELFSEDGEPIELIDIAVNNNLAFGMPYDHGYICLNYNSELIGGENQSNIPTSLWDLTLPEWNGKVAIPSPQSSSPGRGFLIGTTHYFDHDADQNTTYIDWWQQMRDNEVIITPGWSDSYEVHYSGGYGVWQDNHIGDADLTVSYCHSPGVEAWFADNNTISKPLDIPSYAFHQVEYVSIARGSDSGNLANEFISYLISKEVNKDMPVENWMYSVLQGENLPSEKGYEFHAIIPQNPVYMSSATINQNLTTWLNEWGTVFS
;
A
#
# COMPACT_ATOMS: atom_id res chain seq x y z
N MET A 1 -69.96 -63.80 24.02
CA MET A 1 -69.23 -62.63 23.58
C MET A 1 -68.35 -62.19 24.73
N LYS A 2 -67.07 -62.51 24.69
CA LYS A 2 -66.10 -62.18 25.74
C LYS A 2 -65.18 -61.11 25.22
N HIS A 3 -65.18 -59.94 25.80
CA HIS A 3 -64.22 -58.88 25.49
C HIS A 3 -62.92 -59.10 26.30
N ILE A 4 -61.84 -59.28 25.62
CA ILE A 4 -60.48 -59.34 26.20
C ILE A 4 -59.92 -57.93 26.13
N LEU A 5 -59.66 -57.36 27.30
CA LEU A 5 -59.00 -56.06 27.43
C LEU A 5 -57.48 -56.30 27.48
N LEU A 6 -56.77 -55.80 26.51
CA LEU A 6 -55.30 -55.90 26.47
C LEU A 6 -54.73 -54.60 27.04
N ALA A 7 -54.08 -54.70 28.16
CA ALA A 7 -53.36 -53.58 28.79
C ALA A 7 -51.95 -53.49 28.23
N PHE A 8 -51.63 -52.34 27.58
CA PHE A 8 -50.28 -52.03 27.17
C PHE A 8 -49.55 -51.29 28.30
N ILE A 9 -48.53 -51.92 28.84
CA ILE A 9 -47.58 -51.28 29.79
C ILE A 9 -46.53 -50.52 28.97
N PHE A 10 -46.56 -49.20 29.04
CA PHE A 10 -45.46 -48.36 28.53
C PHE A 10 -44.34 -48.34 29.54
N ALA A 11 -43.24 -48.98 29.26
CA ALA A 11 -41.97 -48.81 29.95
C ALA A 11 -41.28 -47.57 29.40
N THR A 12 -41.24 -46.47 30.15
CA THR A 12 -40.43 -45.30 29.86
C THR A 12 -38.98 -45.57 30.26
N ALA A 13 -38.17 -45.92 29.28
CA ALA A 13 -36.72 -45.91 29.40
C ALA A 13 -36.23 -44.47 29.35
N SER A 14 -35.81 -43.93 30.50
CA SER A 14 -35.10 -42.64 30.59
C SER A 14 -33.71 -42.84 30.01
N MET A 15 -33.53 -42.50 28.73
CA MET A 15 -32.22 -42.31 28.15
C MET A 15 -31.67 -40.93 28.60
N SER A 16 -30.80 -40.92 29.60
CA SER A 16 -29.93 -39.79 29.88
C SER A 16 -28.85 -39.78 28.75
N GLY A 17 -29.20 -39.14 27.64
CA GLY A 17 -28.23 -38.77 26.64
C GLY A 17 -27.39 -37.63 27.22
N CYS A 18 -26.12 -37.86 27.51
CA CYS A 18 -25.14 -36.79 27.54
C CYS A 18 -25.18 -36.11 26.17
N ILE A 19 -25.76 -34.92 26.06
CA ILE A 19 -25.50 -34.00 24.97
C ILE A 19 -24.09 -33.51 25.26
N GLY A 20 -23.09 -34.19 24.68
CA GLY A 20 -21.80 -33.59 24.40
C GLY A 20 -22.13 -32.40 23.48
N ALA A 21 -21.88 -31.21 23.91
CA ALA A 21 -21.75 -30.10 23.02
C ALA A 21 -20.62 -30.52 22.05
N ASP A 22 -20.96 -30.88 20.82
CA ASP A 22 -20.03 -30.75 19.72
C ASP A 22 -19.68 -29.25 19.74
N GLU A 23 -18.51 -28.92 20.24
CA GLU A 23 -17.84 -27.71 19.82
C GLU A 23 -17.71 -27.88 18.30
N SER A 24 -18.62 -27.25 17.58
CA SER A 24 -18.47 -27.08 16.15
C SER A 24 -17.13 -26.41 16.01
N ASN A 25 -16.16 -27.13 15.49
CA ASN A 25 -14.86 -26.61 15.10
C ASN A 25 -15.11 -25.77 13.84
N GLU A 26 -15.84 -24.64 14.02
CA GLU A 26 -16.00 -23.66 12.95
C GLU A 26 -14.61 -23.17 12.62
N LYS A 27 -14.20 -23.47 11.38
CA LYS A 27 -12.92 -23.04 10.84
C LYS A 27 -12.93 -21.51 10.92
N LYS A 28 -12.05 -20.97 11.71
CA LYS A 28 -11.87 -19.53 11.78
C LYS A 28 -11.12 -19.09 10.55
N GLU A 29 -11.67 -18.19 9.77
CA GLU A 29 -11.04 -17.65 8.57
C GLU A 29 -11.28 -16.16 8.46
N ILE A 30 -10.37 -15.47 7.79
CA ILE A 30 -10.50 -14.07 7.38
C ILE A 30 -10.17 -13.94 5.89
N THR A 31 -10.84 -13.03 5.21
CA THR A 31 -10.57 -12.70 3.82
C THR A 31 -10.00 -11.29 3.73
N ILE A 32 -8.79 -11.18 3.21
CA ILE A 32 -8.06 -9.92 3.01
C ILE A 32 -8.17 -9.49 1.55
N LEU A 33 -8.68 -8.29 1.31
CA LEU A 33 -8.63 -7.61 0.02
C LEU A 33 -7.39 -6.72 -0.04
N THR A 34 -6.56 -6.90 -1.05
CA THR A 34 -5.30 -6.17 -1.21
C THR A 34 -4.95 -5.89 -2.67
N TYR A 35 -3.83 -5.22 -2.91
CA TYR A 35 -3.28 -4.96 -4.25
C TYR A 35 -2.42 -6.13 -4.77
N ASP A 36 -2.19 -6.16 -6.10
CA ASP A 36 -1.53 -7.28 -6.76
C ASP A 36 -0.06 -7.43 -6.35
N SER A 37 0.63 -6.31 -6.13
CA SER A 37 2.07 -6.25 -5.79
C SER A 37 2.37 -6.40 -4.29
N LEU A 38 1.39 -6.85 -3.44
CA LEU A 38 1.67 -7.10 -2.03
C LEU A 38 2.83 -8.09 -1.87
N GLY A 39 3.89 -7.63 -1.19
CA GLY A 39 5.14 -8.36 -1.07
C GLY A 39 5.21 -9.35 0.11
N PHE A 40 4.17 -9.39 0.95
CA PHE A 40 4.17 -10.26 2.13
C PHE A 40 4.50 -11.71 1.78
N SER A 41 5.49 -12.26 2.47
CA SER A 41 5.88 -13.64 2.32
C SER A 41 4.82 -14.60 2.87
N ASP A 42 4.77 -15.82 2.32
CA ASP A 42 3.95 -16.90 2.90
C ASP A 42 4.26 -17.09 4.39
N LYS A 43 5.52 -16.89 4.79
CA LYS A 43 5.95 -17.01 6.17
C LYS A 43 5.26 -16.02 7.13
N LEU A 44 4.92 -14.81 6.68
CA LEU A 44 4.18 -13.85 7.48
C LEU A 44 2.76 -14.36 7.77
N PHE A 45 2.07 -14.86 6.75
CA PHE A 45 0.73 -15.43 6.90
C PHE A 45 0.75 -16.73 7.68
N ASP A 46 1.67 -17.66 7.38
CA ASP A 46 1.86 -18.91 8.14
C ASP A 46 2.12 -18.65 9.62
N GLY A 47 2.87 -17.59 9.94
CA GLY A 47 3.13 -17.15 11.31
C GLY A 47 1.85 -16.74 12.02
N PHE A 48 1.00 -15.95 11.38
CA PHE A 48 -0.30 -15.57 11.91
C PHE A 48 -1.22 -16.78 12.09
N GLU A 49 -1.36 -17.62 11.07
CA GLU A 49 -2.19 -18.83 11.11
C GLU A 49 -1.73 -19.80 12.20
N THR A 50 -0.42 -20.03 12.33
CA THR A 50 0.15 -20.89 13.35
C THR A 50 -0.12 -20.37 14.75
N LYS A 51 -0.03 -19.05 14.94
CA LYS A 51 -0.22 -18.39 16.23
C LYS A 51 -1.66 -18.37 16.68
N THR A 52 -2.60 -18.16 15.75
CA THR A 52 -4.00 -17.88 16.06
C THR A 52 -4.96 -19.01 15.71
N GLY A 53 -4.58 -19.89 14.79
CA GLY A 53 -5.47 -20.89 14.19
C GLY A 53 -6.51 -20.29 13.24
N ILE A 54 -6.31 -19.05 12.78
CA ILE A 54 -7.17 -18.35 11.81
C ILE A 54 -6.56 -18.52 10.42
N GLU A 55 -7.31 -19.04 9.47
CA GLU A 55 -6.89 -19.17 8.08
C GLU A 55 -7.04 -17.85 7.33
N VAL A 56 -6.10 -17.52 6.45
CA VAL A 56 -6.08 -16.29 5.66
C VAL A 56 -6.39 -16.58 4.19
N ASN A 57 -7.45 -15.97 3.68
CA ASN A 57 -7.77 -15.94 2.25
C ASN A 57 -7.44 -14.58 1.67
N ILE A 58 -6.84 -14.53 0.47
CA ILE A 58 -6.41 -13.28 -0.17
C ILE A 58 -7.16 -13.07 -1.49
N ILE A 59 -7.74 -11.88 -1.64
CA ILE A 59 -8.29 -11.36 -2.89
C ILE A 59 -7.40 -10.21 -3.34
N ARG A 60 -6.88 -10.29 -4.57
CA ARG A 60 -6.08 -9.24 -5.19
C ARG A 60 -6.91 -8.45 -6.19
N ALA A 61 -6.75 -7.13 -6.23
CA ALA A 61 -7.62 -6.23 -6.98
C ALA A 61 -6.85 -5.09 -7.71
N GLY A 62 -5.76 -5.42 -8.36
CA GLY A 62 -4.95 -4.43 -9.08
C GLY A 62 -4.13 -3.54 -8.14
N ASP A 63 -4.25 -2.22 -8.28
CA ASP A 63 -3.63 -1.23 -7.40
C ASP A 63 -4.68 -0.69 -6.39
N ALA A 64 -4.35 0.25 -5.52
CA ALA A 64 -5.26 0.79 -4.50
C ALA A 64 -6.60 1.31 -5.06
N GLY A 65 -6.59 1.83 -6.29
CA GLY A 65 -7.81 2.16 -7.01
C GLY A 65 -8.71 0.96 -7.29
N GLY A 66 -8.11 -0.19 -7.55
CA GLY A 66 -8.83 -1.46 -7.71
C GLY A 66 -9.48 -1.91 -6.40
N ILE A 67 -8.75 -1.83 -5.27
CA ILE A 67 -9.29 -2.09 -3.93
C ILE A 67 -10.52 -1.22 -3.65
N TYR A 68 -10.38 0.09 -3.85
CA TYR A 68 -11.48 1.05 -3.63
C TYR A 68 -12.71 0.72 -4.51
N ASN A 69 -12.49 0.44 -5.79
CA ASN A 69 -13.57 0.09 -6.71
C ASN A 69 -14.24 -1.25 -6.36
N TYR A 70 -13.47 -2.25 -5.91
CA TYR A 70 -14.01 -3.52 -5.43
C TYR A 70 -14.98 -3.29 -4.25
N LEU A 71 -14.55 -2.51 -3.25
CA LEU A 71 -15.39 -2.18 -2.10
C LEU A 71 -16.67 -1.45 -2.50
N LEU A 72 -16.59 -0.49 -3.43
CA LEU A 72 -17.78 0.22 -3.95
C LEU A 72 -18.77 -0.75 -4.62
N GLN A 73 -18.28 -1.66 -5.44
CA GLN A 73 -19.11 -2.62 -6.19
C GLN A 73 -19.75 -3.68 -5.29
N THR A 74 -19.08 -4.06 -4.21
CA THR A 74 -19.53 -5.11 -3.28
C THR A 74 -20.20 -4.54 -2.04
N LYS A 75 -20.40 -3.23 -1.93
CA LYS A 75 -20.99 -2.58 -0.78
C LYS A 75 -22.34 -3.21 -0.39
N GLY A 76 -22.43 -3.63 0.88
CA GLY A 76 -23.61 -4.31 1.43
C GLY A 76 -23.71 -5.80 1.13
N SER A 77 -22.74 -6.39 0.43
CA SER A 77 -22.66 -7.84 0.14
C SER A 77 -21.21 -8.33 0.12
N THR A 78 -20.30 -7.61 0.76
CA THR A 78 -18.88 -7.97 0.78
C THR A 78 -18.65 -9.30 1.52
N GLN A 79 -17.69 -10.07 1.02
CA GLN A 79 -17.13 -11.25 1.70
C GLN A 79 -15.71 -10.97 2.19
N VAL A 80 -15.35 -9.69 2.27
CA VAL A 80 -14.04 -9.22 2.71
C VAL A 80 -14.13 -8.80 4.16
N ASP A 81 -13.17 -9.23 4.97
CA ASP A 81 -13.04 -8.85 6.37
C ASP A 81 -12.05 -7.72 6.57
N ILE A 82 -10.92 -7.81 5.90
CA ILE A 82 -9.81 -6.87 5.99
C ILE A 82 -9.55 -6.22 4.64
N VAL A 83 -9.28 -4.92 4.69
CA VAL A 83 -8.81 -4.11 3.57
C VAL A 83 -7.37 -3.71 3.88
N LEU A 84 -6.42 -4.15 3.06
CA LEU A 84 -4.99 -3.92 3.23
C LEU A 84 -4.44 -3.16 2.03
N GLY A 85 -3.90 -1.94 2.25
CA GLY A 85 -3.25 -1.16 1.20
C GLY A 85 -4.09 -0.01 0.63
N LEU A 86 -5.16 0.44 1.31
CA LEU A 86 -5.66 1.80 1.07
C LEU A 86 -4.69 2.77 1.73
N ASP A 87 -4.21 3.73 0.98
CA ASP A 87 -3.27 4.74 1.48
C ASP A 87 -3.94 6.06 1.85
N ASN A 88 -3.15 7.02 2.29
CA ASN A 88 -3.63 8.35 2.67
C ASN A 88 -4.27 9.15 1.51
N THR A 89 -4.19 8.67 0.26
CA THR A 89 -4.89 9.26 -0.88
C THR A 89 -6.27 8.64 -1.15
N TYR A 90 -6.56 7.47 -0.57
CA TYR A 90 -7.83 6.75 -0.78
C TYR A 90 -8.67 6.61 0.49
N ILE A 91 -8.04 6.53 1.67
CA ILE A 91 -8.74 6.15 2.91
C ILE A 91 -9.89 7.10 3.27
N GLN A 92 -9.73 8.42 3.10
CA GLN A 92 -10.81 9.37 3.39
C GLN A 92 -12.00 9.17 2.45
N SER A 93 -11.75 8.92 1.17
CA SER A 93 -12.82 8.61 0.21
C SER A 93 -13.56 7.32 0.58
N ALA A 94 -12.85 6.31 1.10
CA ALA A 94 -13.46 5.06 1.56
C ALA A 94 -14.32 5.26 2.82
N ILE A 95 -13.87 6.12 3.74
CA ILE A 95 -14.64 6.51 4.93
C ILE A 95 -15.91 7.27 4.53
N ASP A 96 -15.79 8.27 3.67
CA ASP A 96 -16.91 9.10 3.20
C ASP A 96 -17.94 8.29 2.41
N ALA A 97 -17.48 7.26 1.70
CA ALA A 97 -18.34 6.30 0.99
C ALA A 97 -18.93 5.20 1.90
N ASP A 98 -18.64 5.22 3.21
CA ASP A 98 -19.10 4.20 4.18
C ASP A 98 -18.71 2.77 3.76
N LEU A 99 -17.42 2.56 3.46
CA LEU A 99 -16.85 1.27 3.03
C LEU A 99 -16.06 0.58 4.12
N LEU A 100 -15.75 1.27 5.23
CA LEU A 100 -14.93 0.77 6.33
C LEU A 100 -15.71 0.79 7.65
N GLU A 101 -15.42 -0.18 8.52
CA GLU A 101 -15.88 -0.17 9.91
C GLU A 101 -14.91 0.63 10.79
N PRO A 102 -15.41 1.33 11.81
CA PRO A 102 -14.53 1.86 12.84
C PRO A 102 -13.76 0.73 13.53
N LEU A 103 -12.47 0.92 13.75
CA LEU A 103 -11.67 -0.01 14.54
C LEU A 103 -12.17 -0.05 15.98
N ALA A 104 -12.31 -1.26 16.53
CA ALA A 104 -12.78 -1.42 17.89
C ALA A 104 -11.78 -0.81 18.89
N ASN A 105 -12.31 -0.06 19.85
CA ASN A 105 -11.56 0.51 20.98
C ASN A 105 -10.40 1.39 20.57
N ASN A 106 -10.71 2.57 19.96
CA ASN A 106 -9.68 3.61 19.83
C ASN A 106 -8.26 3.02 19.78
N ALA A 107 -8.00 2.19 18.77
CA ALA A 107 -6.68 1.59 18.54
C ALA A 107 -5.57 2.65 18.51
N SER A 108 -5.96 3.87 18.78
CA SER A 108 -5.19 5.09 18.62
C SER A 108 -4.38 5.52 19.83
N THR A 109 -4.50 4.90 21.01
CA THR A 109 -3.86 5.54 22.17
C THR A 109 -2.86 4.71 22.94
N GLU A 110 -2.94 3.39 22.92
CA GLU A 110 -1.94 2.57 23.61
C GLU A 110 -1.84 1.20 22.92
N LEU A 111 -0.95 1.12 21.94
CA LEU A 111 -0.56 -0.15 21.37
C LEU A 111 0.54 -0.76 22.25
N PHE A 112 0.39 -2.04 22.54
CA PHE A 112 1.39 -2.78 23.32
C PHE A 112 1.88 -4.00 22.54
N SER A 113 3.17 -4.26 22.62
CA SER A 113 3.78 -5.49 22.17
C SER A 113 3.33 -6.68 23.04
N GLU A 114 3.63 -7.91 22.62
CA GLU A 114 3.26 -9.12 23.38
C GLU A 114 3.85 -9.17 24.79
N ASP A 115 5.01 -8.58 24.99
CA ASP A 115 5.68 -8.46 26.28
C ASP A 115 5.18 -7.27 27.12
N GLY A 116 4.20 -6.52 26.61
CA GLY A 116 3.52 -5.42 27.30
C GLY A 116 4.25 -4.09 27.21
N GLU A 117 5.26 -3.97 26.34
CA GLU A 117 5.90 -2.67 26.08
C GLU A 117 5.07 -1.83 25.12
N PRO A 118 4.99 -0.49 25.29
CA PRO A 118 4.25 0.37 24.40
C PRO A 118 4.87 0.37 22.99
N ILE A 119 4.00 0.29 21.98
CA ILE A 119 4.37 0.47 20.57
C ILE A 119 4.16 1.93 20.22
N GLU A 120 5.21 2.62 19.84
CA GLU A 120 5.17 3.99 19.37
C GLU A 120 5.21 4.01 17.85
N LEU A 121 4.21 4.65 17.23
CA LEU A 121 4.17 4.89 15.79
C LEU A 121 4.89 6.22 15.47
N ILE A 122 5.45 6.32 14.27
CA ILE A 122 5.98 7.58 13.77
C ILE A 122 4.88 8.65 13.76
N ASP A 123 5.20 9.89 14.16
CA ASP A 123 4.23 10.98 14.31
C ASP A 123 3.34 11.23 13.10
N ILE A 124 3.87 11.01 11.89
CA ILE A 124 3.19 11.25 10.64
C ILE A 124 2.14 10.17 10.37
N ALA A 125 2.39 8.93 10.77
CA ALA A 125 1.42 7.84 10.67
C ALA A 125 0.21 8.08 11.59
N VAL A 126 0.43 8.66 12.75
CA VAL A 126 -0.61 8.87 13.79
C VAL A 126 -1.65 9.92 13.38
N ASN A 127 -1.33 10.87 12.51
CA ASN A 127 -2.19 12.00 12.19
C ASN A 127 -3.30 11.71 11.16
N ASN A 128 -3.42 10.48 10.64
CA ASN A 128 -4.31 10.16 9.52
C ASN A 128 -5.29 9.01 9.83
N ASN A 129 -6.52 9.36 10.23
CA ASN A 129 -7.69 8.46 10.22
C ASN A 129 -7.61 7.15 11.04
N LEU A 130 -6.86 7.13 12.14
CA LEU A 130 -6.69 5.95 13.01
C LEU A 130 -7.99 5.30 13.49
N ALA A 131 -9.11 6.01 13.44
CA ALA A 131 -10.41 5.45 13.82
C ALA A 131 -10.91 4.39 12.83
N PHE A 132 -10.44 4.39 11.59
CA PHE A 132 -10.89 3.49 10.51
C PHE A 132 -9.77 2.67 9.87
N GLY A 133 -8.52 3.05 10.06
CA GLY A 133 -7.38 2.36 9.51
C GLY A 133 -6.16 2.46 10.41
N MET A 134 -5.48 1.36 10.63
CA MET A 134 -4.21 1.31 11.33
C MET A 134 -3.09 1.40 10.30
N PRO A 135 -2.18 2.39 10.39
CA PRO A 135 -1.02 2.43 9.51
C PRO A 135 -0.15 1.20 9.75
N TYR A 136 0.35 0.57 8.68
CA TYR A 136 1.21 -0.60 8.82
C TYR A 136 2.54 -0.45 8.10
N ASP A 137 2.61 0.40 7.09
CA ASP A 137 3.85 0.79 6.44
C ASP A 137 3.77 2.20 5.85
N HIS A 138 4.91 2.73 5.42
CA HIS A 138 5.00 4.03 4.77
C HIS A 138 6.18 4.11 3.82
N GLY A 139 6.15 5.12 2.93
CA GLY A 139 7.25 5.40 2.02
C GLY A 139 7.15 6.79 1.42
N TYR A 140 8.07 7.10 0.53
CA TYR A 140 8.10 8.38 -0.19
C TYR A 140 8.08 8.11 -1.68
N ILE A 141 7.16 8.73 -2.39
CA ILE A 141 7.06 8.61 -3.85
C ILE A 141 8.17 9.46 -4.47
N CYS A 142 9.03 8.81 -5.25
CA CYS A 142 10.17 9.42 -5.94
C CYS A 142 10.20 9.03 -7.41
N LEU A 143 10.89 9.85 -8.19
CA LEU A 143 11.44 9.45 -9.48
C LEU A 143 12.72 8.65 -9.24
N ASN A 144 12.84 7.50 -9.88
CA ASN A 144 14.08 6.72 -9.95
C ASN A 144 14.63 6.76 -11.36
N TYR A 145 15.95 6.72 -11.50
CA TYR A 145 16.62 6.74 -12.80
C TYR A 145 17.66 5.61 -12.92
N ASN A 146 17.88 5.16 -14.15
CA ASN A 146 18.90 4.18 -14.50
C ASN A 146 20.28 4.88 -14.57
N SER A 147 21.14 4.64 -13.59
CA SER A 147 22.46 5.28 -13.51
C SER A 147 23.49 4.78 -14.53
N GLU A 148 23.20 3.70 -15.27
CA GLU A 148 24.01 3.27 -16.40
C GLU A 148 23.71 4.08 -17.68
N LEU A 149 22.53 4.74 -17.73
CA LEU A 149 22.09 5.55 -18.87
C LEU A 149 22.17 7.05 -18.59
N ILE A 150 22.17 7.47 -17.32
CA ILE A 150 22.07 8.86 -16.90
C ILE A 150 23.21 9.22 -15.94
N GLY A 151 23.84 10.37 -16.16
CA GLY A 151 24.85 10.96 -15.28
C GLY A 151 26.29 10.53 -15.53
N GLY A 152 26.53 9.68 -16.55
CA GLY A 152 27.86 9.29 -16.98
C GLY A 152 28.48 10.23 -18.01
N GLU A 153 29.75 9.99 -18.37
CA GLU A 153 30.43 10.70 -19.43
C GLU A 153 29.74 10.43 -20.78
N ASN A 154 29.34 11.46 -21.49
CA ASN A 154 28.56 11.42 -22.75
C ASN A 154 27.11 10.89 -22.61
N GLN A 155 26.52 10.95 -21.41
CA GLN A 155 25.11 10.64 -21.15
C GLN A 155 24.35 11.92 -20.82
N SER A 156 23.01 11.85 -20.76
CA SER A 156 22.17 12.93 -20.25
C SER A 156 22.56 13.29 -18.82
N ASN A 157 22.46 14.57 -18.46
CA ASN A 157 22.70 15.01 -17.10
C ASN A 157 21.61 14.48 -16.16
N ILE A 158 21.95 14.26 -14.89
CA ILE A 158 20.95 13.93 -13.89
C ILE A 158 19.99 15.13 -13.74
N PRO A 159 18.66 14.97 -13.87
CA PRO A 159 17.71 16.05 -13.64
C PRO A 159 17.85 16.62 -12.24
N THR A 160 17.81 17.94 -12.10
CA THR A 160 17.94 18.66 -10.84
C THR A 160 16.65 19.41 -10.45
N SER A 161 15.70 19.44 -11.39
CA SER A 161 14.37 20.02 -11.21
C SER A 161 13.34 19.18 -11.97
N LEU A 162 12.06 19.30 -11.62
CA LEU A 162 11.00 18.67 -12.42
C LEU A 162 10.93 19.26 -13.84
N TRP A 163 11.32 20.53 -14.03
CA TRP A 163 11.39 21.15 -15.36
C TRP A 163 12.39 20.49 -16.29
N ASP A 164 13.49 19.94 -15.77
CA ASP A 164 14.48 19.28 -16.61
C ASP A 164 13.88 18.09 -17.38
N LEU A 165 12.85 17.42 -16.80
CA LEU A 165 12.17 16.29 -17.44
C LEU A 165 11.34 16.67 -18.68
N THR A 166 11.06 17.95 -18.89
CA THR A 166 10.37 18.43 -20.08
C THR A 166 11.32 18.70 -21.26
N LEU A 167 12.63 18.58 -21.05
CA LEU A 167 13.62 18.77 -22.10
C LEU A 167 13.56 17.64 -23.14
N PRO A 168 13.89 17.93 -24.42
CA PRO A 168 13.80 16.95 -25.51
C PRO A 168 14.61 15.66 -25.31
N GLU A 169 15.62 15.68 -24.48
CA GLU A 169 16.44 14.49 -24.17
C GLU A 169 15.66 13.41 -23.40
N TRP A 170 14.54 13.78 -22.74
CA TRP A 170 13.66 12.89 -22.01
C TRP A 170 12.40 12.47 -22.80
N ASN A 171 12.32 12.82 -24.09
CA ASN A 171 11.18 12.44 -24.91
C ASN A 171 10.96 10.93 -24.92
N GLY A 172 9.78 10.48 -24.45
CA GLY A 172 9.42 9.06 -24.35
C GLY A 172 10.25 8.25 -23.35
N LYS A 173 10.96 8.90 -22.38
CA LYS A 173 11.89 8.25 -21.48
C LYS A 173 11.44 8.21 -20.02
N VAL A 174 10.29 8.74 -19.69
CA VAL A 174 9.76 8.81 -18.33
C VAL A 174 8.47 8.02 -18.24
N ALA A 175 8.41 7.01 -17.36
CA ALA A 175 7.20 6.23 -17.07
C ALA A 175 6.57 6.67 -15.75
N ILE A 176 5.26 6.92 -15.76
CA ILE A 176 4.51 7.40 -14.60
C ILE A 176 3.20 6.62 -14.47
N PRO A 177 2.90 6.02 -13.31
CA PRO A 177 1.60 5.41 -13.06
C PRO A 177 0.48 6.45 -13.09
N SER A 178 -0.67 6.09 -13.63
CA SER A 178 -1.84 6.98 -13.71
C SER A 178 -2.35 7.38 -12.32
N PRO A 179 -2.54 8.66 -12.02
CA PRO A 179 -3.12 9.10 -10.75
C PRO A 179 -4.61 8.73 -10.61
N GLN A 180 -5.26 8.31 -11.69
CA GLN A 180 -6.65 7.86 -11.64
C GLN A 180 -6.81 6.49 -10.99
N SER A 181 -5.81 5.61 -11.10
CA SER A 181 -5.87 4.22 -10.65
C SER A 181 -4.80 3.82 -9.63
N SER A 182 -3.65 4.50 -9.60
CA SER A 182 -2.47 4.13 -8.81
C SER A 182 -2.21 5.09 -7.66
N SER A 183 -1.88 4.55 -6.48
CA SER A 183 -1.41 5.32 -5.32
C SER A 183 -0.11 6.07 -5.61
N PRO A 184 0.96 5.43 -6.12
CA PRO A 184 2.17 6.15 -6.51
C PRO A 184 1.91 7.25 -7.54
N GLY A 185 1.00 7.02 -8.50
CA GLY A 185 0.58 8.05 -9.45
C GLY A 185 -0.11 9.23 -8.76
N ARG A 186 -1.02 8.98 -7.80
CA ARG A 186 -1.66 10.06 -7.01
C ARG A 186 -0.65 10.80 -6.16
N GLY A 187 0.23 10.08 -5.46
CA GLY A 187 1.27 10.69 -4.65
C GLY A 187 2.18 11.59 -5.49
N PHE A 188 2.55 11.16 -6.69
CA PHE A 188 3.35 11.97 -7.60
C PHE A 188 2.58 13.20 -8.11
N LEU A 189 1.28 13.06 -8.47
CA LEU A 189 0.45 14.21 -8.82
C LEU A 189 0.39 15.24 -7.69
N ILE A 190 0.16 14.79 -6.45
CA ILE A 190 0.16 15.65 -5.26
C ILE A 190 1.52 16.32 -5.06
N GLY A 191 2.60 15.57 -5.24
CA GLY A 191 3.96 16.09 -5.20
C GLY A 191 4.18 17.19 -6.23
N THR A 192 3.69 17.04 -7.45
CA THR A 192 3.80 18.07 -8.49
C THR A 192 2.97 19.32 -8.15
N THR A 193 1.74 19.17 -7.63
CA THR A 193 0.97 20.35 -7.19
C THR A 193 1.73 21.14 -6.14
N HIS A 194 2.27 20.47 -5.13
CA HIS A 194 3.02 21.11 -4.06
C HIS A 194 4.31 21.76 -4.58
N TYR A 195 5.06 21.09 -5.45
CA TYR A 195 6.31 21.58 -6.00
C TYR A 195 6.10 22.91 -6.74
N PHE A 196 5.13 22.98 -7.64
CA PHE A 196 4.87 24.16 -8.45
C PHE A 196 4.17 25.29 -7.68
N ASP A 197 3.39 24.99 -6.66
CA ASP A 197 2.81 26.02 -5.77
C ASP A 197 3.88 26.75 -4.94
N HIS A 198 5.05 26.13 -4.73
CA HIS A 198 6.15 26.67 -3.94
C HIS A 198 7.36 27.09 -4.77
N ASP A 199 7.34 26.88 -6.08
CA ASP A 199 8.39 27.32 -7.01
C ASP A 199 8.21 28.81 -7.34
N ALA A 200 8.79 29.66 -6.49
CA ALA A 200 8.64 31.12 -6.58
C ALA A 200 9.26 31.72 -7.87
N ASP A 201 10.10 30.99 -8.58
CA ASP A 201 10.81 31.47 -9.75
C ASP A 201 10.07 31.15 -11.07
N GLN A 202 9.02 30.33 -11.01
CA GLN A 202 8.26 29.86 -12.18
C GLN A 202 6.85 30.45 -12.15
N ASN A 203 6.49 31.28 -13.13
CA ASN A 203 5.11 31.73 -13.33
C ASN A 203 4.20 30.69 -14.00
N THR A 204 4.49 29.43 -13.79
CA THR A 204 3.84 28.30 -14.42
C THR A 204 3.26 27.36 -13.37
N THR A 205 2.21 26.64 -13.72
CA THR A 205 1.48 25.75 -12.83
C THR A 205 1.93 24.29 -13.04
N TYR A 206 1.54 23.40 -12.12
CA TYR A 206 1.73 21.96 -12.32
C TYR A 206 1.03 21.48 -13.60
N ILE A 207 -0.09 22.11 -14.02
CA ILE A 207 -0.78 21.76 -15.28
C ILE A 207 0.06 22.11 -16.50
N ASP A 208 0.75 23.26 -16.50
CA ASP A 208 1.67 23.62 -17.59
C ASP A 208 2.81 22.61 -17.72
N TRP A 209 3.30 22.13 -16.56
CA TRP A 209 4.32 21.07 -16.53
C TRP A 209 3.78 19.76 -17.11
N TRP A 210 2.60 19.31 -16.68
CA TRP A 210 1.98 18.08 -17.20
C TRP A 210 1.67 18.15 -18.69
N GLN A 211 1.31 19.33 -19.21
CA GLN A 211 1.15 19.54 -20.65
C GLN A 211 2.47 19.35 -21.40
N GLN A 212 3.56 19.90 -20.86
CA GLN A 212 4.90 19.70 -21.45
C GLN A 212 5.35 18.24 -21.35
N MET A 213 5.07 17.55 -20.26
CA MET A 213 5.35 16.11 -20.13
C MET A 213 4.56 15.27 -21.15
N ARG A 214 3.28 15.60 -21.37
CA ARG A 214 2.50 14.97 -22.46
C ARG A 214 3.13 15.24 -23.82
N ASP A 215 3.49 16.48 -24.11
CA ASP A 215 4.11 16.87 -25.38
C ASP A 215 5.50 16.24 -25.54
N ASN A 216 6.14 15.88 -24.43
CA ASN A 216 7.39 15.13 -24.36
C ASN A 216 7.17 13.60 -24.31
N GLU A 217 5.98 13.14 -24.68
CA GLU A 217 5.62 11.72 -24.82
C GLU A 217 5.85 10.89 -23.54
N VAL A 218 5.53 11.46 -22.36
CA VAL A 218 5.58 10.71 -21.10
C VAL A 218 4.72 9.44 -21.19
N ILE A 219 5.23 8.32 -20.69
CA ILE A 219 4.56 7.03 -20.70
C ILE A 219 3.66 6.97 -19.47
N ILE A 220 2.32 7.01 -19.66
CA ILE A 220 1.35 6.84 -18.57
C ILE A 220 0.89 5.39 -18.54
N THR A 221 1.09 4.73 -17.39
CA THR A 221 0.78 3.31 -17.19
C THR A 221 -0.46 3.12 -16.30
N PRO A 222 -1.17 1.97 -16.39
CA PRO A 222 -2.33 1.69 -15.54
C PRO A 222 -2.01 1.64 -14.04
N GLY A 223 -0.85 1.14 -13.66
CA GLY A 223 -0.42 0.92 -12.28
C GLY A 223 1.10 0.99 -12.11
N TRP A 224 1.52 0.83 -10.85
CA TRP A 224 2.94 0.88 -10.48
C TRP A 224 3.74 -0.25 -11.13
N SER A 225 3.24 -1.50 -11.11
CA SER A 225 3.95 -2.63 -11.70
C SER A 225 4.25 -2.44 -13.19
N ASP A 226 3.30 -1.89 -13.96
CA ASP A 226 3.54 -1.60 -15.37
C ASP A 226 4.65 -0.56 -15.54
N SER A 227 4.64 0.49 -14.72
CA SER A 227 5.64 1.56 -14.78
C SER A 227 7.04 1.05 -14.41
N TYR A 228 7.14 0.38 -13.26
CA TYR A 228 8.41 0.00 -12.66
C TYR A 228 8.96 -1.33 -13.19
N GLU A 229 8.11 -2.34 -13.37
CA GLU A 229 8.57 -3.69 -13.74
C GLU A 229 8.62 -3.91 -15.26
N VAL A 230 7.81 -3.13 -16.03
CA VAL A 230 7.73 -3.30 -17.49
C VAL A 230 8.47 -2.20 -18.24
N HIS A 231 8.19 -0.92 -17.92
CA HIS A 231 8.75 0.21 -18.68
C HIS A 231 10.11 0.68 -18.18
N TYR A 232 10.37 0.62 -16.88
CA TYR A 232 11.62 1.12 -16.34
C TYR A 232 12.81 0.20 -16.65
N SER A 233 13.85 0.75 -17.27
CA SER A 233 15.06 0.02 -17.69
C SER A 233 16.01 -0.32 -16.54
N GLY A 234 15.89 0.32 -15.39
CA GLY A 234 16.78 0.16 -14.24
C GLY A 234 16.24 -0.76 -13.14
N GLY A 235 14.95 -1.10 -13.19
CA GLY A 235 14.28 -1.87 -12.14
C GLY A 235 14.44 -3.38 -12.27
N TYR A 236 13.34 -4.08 -12.37
CA TYR A 236 13.24 -5.54 -12.37
C TYR A 236 14.13 -6.25 -13.39
N GLY A 237 14.54 -5.55 -14.44
CA GLY A 237 15.44 -6.07 -15.46
C GLY A 237 16.80 -6.53 -14.96
N VAL A 238 17.23 -6.02 -13.81
CA VAL A 238 18.46 -6.50 -13.15
C VAL A 238 18.33 -7.96 -12.68
N TRP A 239 17.09 -8.41 -12.45
CA TRP A 239 16.80 -9.76 -11.92
C TRP A 239 16.24 -10.72 -12.97
N GLN A 240 15.85 -10.20 -14.14
CA GLN A 240 15.25 -10.99 -15.21
C GLN A 240 16.10 -10.89 -16.48
N ASP A 241 16.63 -12.02 -16.92
CA ASP A 241 17.36 -12.09 -18.19
C ASP A 241 16.47 -11.55 -19.33
N ASN A 242 17.02 -10.61 -20.11
CA ASN A 242 16.40 -9.97 -21.26
C ASN A 242 15.26 -8.98 -20.95
N HIS A 243 15.16 -8.45 -19.76
CA HIS A 243 14.30 -7.29 -19.53
C HIS A 243 14.86 -6.08 -20.29
N ILE A 244 14.04 -5.43 -21.08
CA ILE A 244 14.40 -4.22 -21.83
C ILE A 244 13.26 -3.22 -21.59
N GLY A 245 13.40 -2.39 -20.55
CA GLY A 245 12.52 -1.24 -20.37
C GLY A 245 12.81 -0.16 -21.39
N ASP A 246 11.80 0.60 -21.76
CA ASP A 246 11.89 1.73 -22.71
C ASP A 246 11.96 3.10 -22.03
N ALA A 247 11.76 3.16 -20.70
CA ALA A 247 11.89 4.35 -19.88
C ALA A 247 13.21 4.35 -19.10
N ASP A 248 13.92 5.48 -19.13
CA ASP A 248 15.16 5.66 -18.37
C ASP A 248 14.89 6.17 -16.96
N LEU A 249 13.68 6.72 -16.72
CA LEU A 249 13.17 7.16 -15.42
C LEU A 249 11.76 6.61 -15.16
N THR A 250 11.46 6.39 -13.90
CA THR A 250 10.12 5.99 -13.47
C THR A 250 9.71 6.62 -12.16
N VAL A 251 8.40 6.80 -11.96
CA VAL A 251 7.84 7.10 -10.63
C VAL A 251 7.67 5.79 -9.86
N SER A 252 8.34 5.70 -8.73
CA SER A 252 8.28 4.60 -7.77
C SER A 252 8.52 5.15 -6.35
N TYR A 253 9.28 4.45 -5.53
CA TYR A 253 9.60 4.88 -4.16
C TYR A 253 11.07 5.27 -4.05
N CYS A 254 11.37 6.20 -3.11
CA CYS A 254 12.74 6.61 -2.83
C CYS A 254 13.61 5.46 -2.29
N HIS A 255 13.00 4.41 -1.80
CA HIS A 255 13.68 3.22 -1.28
C HIS A 255 13.70 2.04 -2.26
N SER A 256 13.07 2.13 -3.43
CA SER A 256 13.11 1.05 -4.43
C SER A 256 14.53 0.58 -4.77
N PRO A 257 15.55 1.46 -4.92
CA PRO A 257 16.93 1.01 -5.12
C PRO A 257 17.50 0.20 -3.95
N GLY A 258 17.07 0.47 -2.72
CA GLY A 258 17.44 -0.34 -1.55
C GLY A 258 16.85 -1.74 -1.60
N VAL A 259 15.59 -1.86 -2.04
CA VAL A 259 14.93 -3.16 -2.27
C VAL A 259 15.65 -3.95 -3.37
N GLU A 260 15.97 -3.32 -4.49
CA GLU A 260 16.74 -3.94 -5.57
C GLU A 260 18.09 -4.47 -5.07
N ALA A 261 18.83 -3.65 -4.32
CA ALA A 261 20.09 -4.04 -3.72
C ALA A 261 19.96 -5.24 -2.76
N TRP A 262 18.88 -5.29 -1.99
CA TRP A 262 18.60 -6.41 -1.09
C TRP A 262 18.48 -7.74 -1.84
N PHE A 263 17.77 -7.77 -2.96
CA PHE A 263 17.58 -8.98 -3.75
C PHE A 263 18.78 -9.31 -4.65
N ALA A 264 19.54 -8.31 -5.08
CA ALA A 264 20.70 -8.46 -5.94
C ALA A 264 22.06 -8.42 -5.22
N ASP A 265 22.09 -8.72 -3.92
CA ASP A 265 23.29 -8.80 -3.09
C ASP A 265 24.16 -7.52 -3.14
N ASN A 266 23.55 -6.38 -2.79
CA ASN A 266 24.14 -5.03 -2.81
C ASN A 266 24.38 -4.45 -4.22
N ASN A 267 23.69 -4.95 -5.23
CA ASN A 267 23.80 -4.40 -6.59
C ASN A 267 22.48 -3.74 -7.00
N THR A 268 22.56 -2.50 -7.46
CA THR A 268 21.48 -1.81 -8.15
C THR A 268 22.05 -0.77 -9.10
N ILE A 269 21.40 -0.60 -10.24
CA ILE A 269 21.68 0.48 -11.18
C ILE A 269 20.70 1.63 -11.04
N SER A 270 19.64 1.42 -10.23
CA SER A 270 18.65 2.46 -9.91
C SER A 270 19.20 3.45 -8.90
N LYS A 271 18.82 4.70 -9.05
CA LYS A 271 19.04 5.76 -8.07
C LYS A 271 17.82 6.67 -7.98
N PRO A 272 17.41 7.10 -6.78
CA PRO A 272 16.35 8.08 -6.65
C PRO A 272 16.83 9.46 -7.06
N LEU A 273 15.95 10.26 -7.68
CA LEU A 273 16.19 11.67 -7.91
C LEU A 273 15.94 12.45 -6.64
N ASP A 274 16.98 13.07 -6.08
CA ASP A 274 16.91 13.89 -4.89
C ASP A 274 16.58 15.37 -5.25
N ILE A 275 15.38 15.58 -5.80
CA ILE A 275 14.81 16.92 -6.02
C ILE A 275 14.01 17.29 -4.76
N PRO A 276 14.26 18.41 -4.11
CA PRO A 276 13.52 18.80 -2.90
C PRO A 276 12.03 19.11 -3.18
N SER A 277 11.17 18.85 -2.21
CA SER A 277 9.79 19.35 -2.14
C SER A 277 8.81 18.79 -3.18
N TYR A 278 9.09 17.61 -3.78
CA TYR A 278 8.13 16.91 -4.63
C TYR A 278 7.78 15.50 -4.13
N ALA A 279 8.67 14.88 -3.36
CA ALA A 279 8.47 13.51 -2.90
C ALA A 279 7.33 13.45 -1.87
N PHE A 280 6.22 12.83 -2.25
CA PHE A 280 5.03 12.72 -1.40
C PHE A 280 5.20 11.58 -0.38
N HIS A 281 4.88 11.85 0.89
CA HIS A 281 4.84 10.84 1.93
C HIS A 281 3.54 10.04 1.85
N GLN A 282 3.65 8.78 1.48
CA GLN A 282 2.57 7.80 1.45
C GLN A 282 2.57 6.99 2.74
N VAL A 283 1.37 6.76 3.28
CA VAL A 283 1.12 5.86 4.42
C VAL A 283 0.03 4.90 4.02
N GLU A 284 0.24 3.60 4.19
CA GLU A 284 -0.74 2.57 3.90
C GLU A 284 -1.42 2.08 5.18
N TYR A 285 -2.69 1.72 5.05
CA TYR A 285 -3.54 1.34 6.17
C TYR A 285 -4.10 -0.07 6.00
N VAL A 286 -4.17 -0.77 7.14
CA VAL A 286 -5.01 -1.94 7.31
C VAL A 286 -6.31 -1.52 7.99
N SER A 287 -7.46 -1.92 7.42
CA SER A 287 -8.80 -1.52 7.83
C SER A 287 -9.74 -2.72 7.89
N ILE A 288 -10.88 -2.57 8.56
CA ILE A 288 -11.96 -3.58 8.54
C ILE A 288 -13.00 -3.14 7.52
N ALA A 289 -13.39 -4.06 6.63
CA ALA A 289 -14.39 -3.78 5.61
C ALA A 289 -15.79 -3.59 6.24
N ARG A 290 -16.58 -2.65 5.70
CA ARG A 290 -17.98 -2.44 6.13
C ARG A 290 -18.80 -3.69 5.89
N GLY A 291 -19.42 -4.22 6.96
CA GLY A 291 -20.27 -5.40 6.93
C GLY A 291 -19.53 -6.71 7.15
N SER A 292 -18.24 -6.69 7.53
CA SER A 292 -17.54 -7.88 8.03
C SER A 292 -18.21 -8.38 9.31
N ASP A 293 -18.43 -9.68 9.39
CA ASP A 293 -18.90 -10.37 10.62
C ASP A 293 -17.73 -10.96 11.43
N SER A 294 -16.51 -10.87 10.90
CA SER A 294 -15.26 -11.37 11.51
C SER A 294 -14.44 -10.30 12.22
N GLY A 295 -15.05 -9.20 12.67
CA GLY A 295 -14.34 -8.04 13.22
C GLY A 295 -13.35 -8.34 14.35
N ASN A 296 -13.62 -9.34 15.20
CA ASN A 296 -12.69 -9.76 16.25
C ASN A 296 -11.44 -10.44 15.66
N LEU A 297 -11.61 -11.31 14.66
CA LEU A 297 -10.50 -12.00 13.97
C LEU A 297 -9.68 -11.00 13.16
N ALA A 298 -10.34 -10.02 12.53
CA ALA A 298 -9.68 -8.94 11.81
C ALA A 298 -8.80 -8.10 12.74
N ASN A 299 -9.27 -7.79 13.97
CA ASN A 299 -8.46 -7.07 14.95
C ASN A 299 -7.25 -7.89 15.44
N GLU A 300 -7.33 -9.22 15.50
CA GLU A 300 -6.18 -10.08 15.81
C GLU A 300 -5.12 -9.97 14.70
N PHE A 301 -5.53 -9.94 13.42
CA PHE A 301 -4.61 -9.75 12.30
C PHE A 301 -3.96 -8.36 12.32
N ILE A 302 -4.75 -7.30 12.54
CA ILE A 302 -4.25 -5.92 12.65
C ILE A 302 -3.19 -5.84 13.76
N SER A 303 -3.49 -6.39 14.94
CA SER A 303 -2.56 -6.40 16.08
C SER A 303 -1.27 -7.18 15.77
N TYR A 304 -1.37 -8.30 15.06
CA TYR A 304 -0.23 -9.08 14.61
C TYR A 304 0.64 -8.28 13.63
N LEU A 305 0.03 -7.64 12.61
CA LEU A 305 0.72 -6.91 11.57
C LEU A 305 1.54 -5.73 12.10
N ILE A 306 1.00 -5.04 13.12
CA ILE A 306 1.67 -3.89 13.75
C ILE A 306 2.52 -4.26 14.96
N SER A 307 2.59 -5.56 15.33
CA SER A 307 3.50 -6.00 16.40
C SER A 307 4.95 -5.69 16.02
N LYS A 308 5.79 -5.47 17.03
CA LYS A 308 7.21 -5.15 16.79
C LYS A 308 7.93 -6.28 16.05
N GLU A 309 7.55 -7.52 16.35
CA GLU A 309 8.12 -8.73 15.76
C GLU A 309 7.89 -8.80 14.24
N VAL A 310 6.75 -8.30 13.76
CA VAL A 310 6.36 -8.34 12.35
C VAL A 310 6.70 -7.03 11.66
N ASN A 311 6.29 -5.90 12.23
CA ASN A 311 6.33 -4.62 11.53
C ASN A 311 7.75 -4.07 11.31
N LYS A 312 8.73 -4.42 12.16
CA LYS A 312 10.15 -4.07 11.95
C LYS A 312 10.71 -4.64 10.63
N ASP A 313 10.13 -5.73 10.14
CA ASP A 313 10.58 -6.42 8.94
C ASP A 313 9.85 -5.94 7.66
N MET A 314 8.97 -4.92 7.75
CA MET A 314 8.28 -4.33 6.59
C MET A 314 9.20 -3.96 5.42
N PRO A 315 10.44 -3.45 5.65
CA PRO A 315 11.36 -3.17 4.55
C PRO A 315 11.67 -4.36 3.64
N VAL A 316 11.59 -5.59 4.16
CA VAL A 316 11.86 -6.83 3.40
C VAL A 316 10.62 -7.68 3.18
N GLU A 317 9.53 -7.44 3.92
CA GLU A 317 8.26 -8.14 3.76
C GLU A 317 7.33 -7.45 2.77
N ASN A 318 7.24 -6.12 2.78
CA ASN A 318 6.40 -5.33 1.87
C ASN A 318 7.17 -4.25 1.10
N TRP A 319 8.49 -4.25 1.22
CA TRP A 319 9.37 -3.29 0.55
C TRP A 319 9.06 -1.82 0.87
N MET A 320 8.48 -1.57 2.04
CA MET A 320 8.09 -0.27 2.56
C MET A 320 8.74 -0.04 3.93
N TYR A 321 8.80 1.18 4.41
CA TYR A 321 9.33 1.47 5.74
C TYR A 321 8.36 1.04 6.84
N SER A 322 8.91 0.57 7.98
CA SER A 322 8.13 0.30 9.19
C SER A 322 7.50 1.58 9.73
N VAL A 323 6.26 1.51 10.21
CA VAL A 323 5.61 2.63 10.92
C VAL A 323 6.02 2.76 12.38
N LEU A 324 6.85 1.84 12.90
CA LEU A 324 7.30 1.88 14.27
C LEU A 324 8.41 2.91 14.46
N GLN A 325 8.30 3.71 15.52
CA GLN A 325 9.31 4.71 15.83
C GLN A 325 10.64 4.05 16.23
N GLY A 326 11.73 4.51 15.63
CA GLY A 326 13.08 4.09 15.97
C GLY A 326 13.55 2.79 15.31
N GLU A 327 12.73 2.16 14.44
CA GLU A 327 13.19 1.04 13.63
C GLU A 327 14.13 1.53 12.52
N ASN A 328 15.21 0.78 12.31
CA ASN A 328 16.22 1.11 11.31
C ASN A 328 16.00 0.30 10.03
N LEU A 329 16.44 0.83 8.91
CA LEU A 329 16.50 0.08 7.67
C LEU A 329 17.53 -1.05 7.77
N PRO A 330 17.31 -2.18 7.06
CA PRO A 330 18.29 -3.25 7.02
C PRO A 330 19.64 -2.75 6.51
N SER A 331 20.71 -2.98 7.28
CA SER A 331 22.07 -2.65 6.86
C SER A 331 22.67 -3.71 5.92
N GLU A 332 22.10 -4.91 5.94
CA GLU A 332 22.53 -6.03 5.12
C GLU A 332 22.23 -5.77 3.64
N LYS A 333 23.05 -6.33 2.78
CA LYS A 333 22.87 -6.31 1.32
C LYS A 333 22.68 -4.91 0.73
N GLY A 334 23.15 -3.89 1.43
CA GLY A 334 23.14 -2.51 0.93
C GLY A 334 21.80 -1.78 0.95
N TYR A 335 20.74 -2.34 1.54
CA TYR A 335 19.41 -1.72 1.57
C TYR A 335 19.47 -0.26 2.08
N GLU A 336 19.97 -0.06 3.31
CA GLU A 336 20.09 1.26 3.93
C GLU A 336 20.91 2.25 3.10
N PHE A 337 21.94 1.74 2.41
CA PHE A 337 22.83 2.58 1.61
C PHE A 337 22.18 3.12 0.34
N HIS A 338 21.26 2.36 -0.28
CA HIS A 338 20.62 2.71 -1.55
C HIS A 338 19.21 3.30 -1.39
N ALA A 339 18.59 3.11 -0.23
CA ALA A 339 17.31 3.75 0.11
C ALA A 339 17.56 5.17 0.67
N ILE A 340 16.75 6.14 0.26
CA ILE A 340 16.85 7.49 0.79
C ILE A 340 15.55 7.96 1.44
N ILE A 341 15.70 8.81 2.46
CA ILE A 341 14.64 9.69 2.94
C ILE A 341 14.82 11.02 2.21
N PRO A 342 13.85 11.48 1.39
CA PRO A 342 14.01 12.65 0.55
C PRO A 342 14.13 13.93 1.36
N GLN A 343 14.76 14.97 0.76
CA GLN A 343 14.82 16.30 1.37
C GLN A 343 13.47 16.99 1.24
N ASN A 344 12.98 17.57 2.36
CA ASN A 344 11.71 18.29 2.41
C ASN A 344 10.53 17.52 1.76
N PRO A 345 10.20 16.32 2.23
CA PRO A 345 9.10 15.56 1.67
C PRO A 345 7.76 16.29 1.87
N VAL A 346 6.81 15.99 0.98
CA VAL A 346 5.47 16.57 1.02
C VAL A 346 4.60 15.76 1.97
N TYR A 347 4.20 16.39 3.06
CA TYR A 347 3.22 15.83 4.00
C TYR A 347 1.88 16.51 3.80
N MET A 348 0.83 15.74 3.53
CA MET A 348 -0.52 16.26 3.35
C MET A 348 -1.54 15.36 4.05
N SER A 349 -2.47 15.97 4.81
CA SER A 349 -3.50 15.21 5.48
C SER A 349 -4.49 14.59 4.48
N SER A 350 -5.01 13.39 4.78
CA SER A 350 -6.02 12.72 3.95
C SER A 350 -7.26 13.59 3.73
N ALA A 351 -7.64 14.43 4.70
CA ALA A 351 -8.74 15.38 4.56
C ALA A 351 -8.43 16.46 3.51
N THR A 352 -7.22 17.04 3.53
CA THR A 352 -6.79 18.03 2.54
C THR A 352 -6.70 17.41 1.15
N ILE A 353 -6.17 16.20 1.05
CA ILE A 353 -6.12 15.45 -0.21
C ILE A 353 -7.53 15.26 -0.75
N ASN A 354 -8.45 14.73 0.05
CA ASN A 354 -9.81 14.43 -0.36
C ASN A 354 -10.60 15.67 -0.83
N GLN A 355 -10.34 16.83 -0.23
CA GLN A 355 -10.96 18.11 -0.65
C GLN A 355 -10.53 18.53 -2.05
N ASN A 356 -9.31 18.27 -2.45
CA ASN A 356 -8.71 18.78 -3.68
C ASN A 356 -8.60 17.73 -4.79
N LEU A 357 -8.56 16.45 -4.42
CA LEU A 357 -8.21 15.35 -5.32
C LEU A 357 -9.07 15.30 -6.59
N THR A 358 -10.39 15.49 -6.46
CA THR A 358 -11.29 15.50 -7.63
C THR A 358 -10.92 16.60 -8.62
N THR A 359 -10.53 17.77 -8.13
CA THR A 359 -10.09 18.89 -8.98
C THR A 359 -8.77 18.51 -9.67
N TRP A 360 -7.78 18.07 -8.93
CA TRP A 360 -6.48 17.69 -9.48
C TRP A 360 -6.57 16.57 -10.52
N LEU A 361 -7.38 15.53 -10.24
CA LEU A 361 -7.60 14.42 -11.19
C LEU A 361 -8.32 14.87 -12.46
N ASN A 362 -9.30 15.78 -12.37
CA ASN A 362 -10.00 16.32 -13.53
C ASN A 362 -9.09 17.21 -14.37
N GLU A 363 -8.30 18.07 -13.74
CA GLU A 363 -7.33 18.94 -14.42
C GLU A 363 -6.26 18.11 -15.13
N TRP A 364 -5.68 17.12 -14.42
CA TRP A 364 -4.74 16.17 -15.02
C TRP A 364 -5.39 15.38 -16.18
N GLY A 365 -6.61 14.85 -16.00
CA GLY A 365 -7.34 14.12 -17.02
C GLY A 365 -7.61 14.96 -18.27
N THR A 366 -7.79 16.27 -18.12
CA THR A 366 -7.96 17.19 -19.25
C THR A 366 -6.67 17.33 -20.08
N VAL A 367 -5.51 17.20 -19.45
CA VAL A 367 -4.23 17.22 -20.17
C VAL A 367 -4.07 16.00 -21.06
N PHE A 368 -4.53 14.82 -20.65
CA PHE A 368 -4.34 13.54 -21.33
C PHE A 368 -5.56 13.03 -22.09
N SER A 369 -6.61 13.88 -22.27
CA SER A 369 -7.85 13.55 -23.01
C SER A 369 -7.75 13.78 -24.53
#